data_56ed088a0e3a9933913457977d049d3c
#
_entry.id   56ed088a0e3a9933913457977d049d3c
#
_cell.length_a   1.000
_cell.length_b   1.000
_cell.length_c   1.000
_cell.angle_alpha   90.00
_cell.angle_beta   90.00
_cell.angle_gamma   90.00
#
_symmetry.space_group_name_H-M   'P 1'
#
loop_
_entity.id
_entity.type
_entity.pdbx_description
1 polymer ?
#
loop_
_entity_poly.entity_id
_entity_poly.type
_entity_poly.pdbx_seq_one_letter_code
_entity_poly.pdbx_strand_id
1 'polypeptide(L)'
;MSSTTRNSSFELLRIVAMTMIVFYHIVSYYLYLLPNPANQEFFTALLPTLHIGVILFMLISGYFGIKSTWKSLISLLMVVIVYNLPFVLYSGIGHGRWMERLMFITNTPYWFIRCYLYLYLVAPFVNKAIDKLALRERVGALVAFGVISIYFGCTEGDIALQDGKNLVNFIFLYLLGNTLKVSQDKWQPWNVWLLVGIFVAINVLTFTILYLSYGTYLHDFVFNISFPYRSPLLIVNAILMFMMFGKLHINSVWINSIATSMFAVYIIHCQPMIHNIFVMGAMRNVLNFSRWGGIRKTLSANDSYYAYVYAN
;
A
#
# COMPACT_ATOMS: atom_id res chain seq x y z
N MET A 1 24.94 -9.51 22.94
CA MET A 1 24.08 -9.21 21.78
C MET A 1 23.46 -7.84 22.04
N SER A 2 23.94 -6.81 21.38
CA SER A 2 23.37 -5.47 21.47
C SER A 2 21.95 -5.53 20.88
N SER A 3 20.95 -5.37 21.73
CA SER A 3 19.58 -5.16 21.30
C SER A 3 19.56 -3.83 20.55
N THR A 4 19.56 -3.87 19.23
CA THR A 4 19.28 -2.68 18.44
C THR A 4 17.87 -2.22 18.85
N THR A 5 17.81 -1.17 19.66
CA THR A 5 16.56 -0.56 20.08
C THR A 5 15.77 -0.19 18.82
N ARG A 6 14.58 -0.80 18.67
CA ARG A 6 13.70 -0.49 17.54
C ARG A 6 13.35 0.99 17.58
N ASN A 7 13.42 1.66 16.43
CA ASN A 7 13.01 3.05 16.32
C ASN A 7 11.47 3.14 16.30
N SER A 8 10.88 3.48 17.43
CA SER A 8 9.42 3.50 17.60
C SER A 8 8.72 4.50 16.68
N SER A 9 9.41 5.53 16.20
CA SER A 9 8.84 6.49 15.24
C SER A 9 8.52 5.82 13.89
N PHE A 10 9.44 4.98 13.38
CA PHE A 10 9.20 4.22 12.15
C PHE A 10 8.27 3.02 12.37
N GLU A 11 8.23 2.46 13.57
CA GLU A 11 7.22 1.45 13.93
C GLU A 11 5.82 2.08 13.96
N LEU A 12 5.68 3.31 14.47
CA LEU A 12 4.44 4.07 14.39
C LEU A 12 4.05 4.36 12.93
N LEU A 13 5.02 4.72 12.08
CA LEU A 13 4.77 4.89 10.65
C LEU A 13 4.24 3.62 9.97
N ARG A 14 4.73 2.43 10.37
CA ARG A 14 4.18 1.15 9.88
C ARG A 14 2.73 0.96 10.28
N ILE A 15 2.37 1.30 11.51
CA ILE A 15 0.98 1.22 12.00
C ILE A 15 0.10 2.17 11.19
N VAL A 16 0.52 3.43 11.03
CA VAL A 16 -0.21 4.42 10.24
C VAL A 16 -0.37 3.98 8.79
N ALA A 17 0.70 3.50 8.16
CA ALA A 17 0.67 2.98 6.78
C ALA A 17 -0.32 1.82 6.63
N MET A 18 -0.35 0.87 7.58
CA MET A 18 -1.31 -0.23 7.58
C MET A 18 -2.74 0.27 7.78
N THR A 19 -2.96 1.21 8.70
CA THR A 19 -4.27 1.83 8.90
C THR A 19 -4.77 2.50 7.63
N MET A 20 -3.90 3.23 6.92
CA MET A 20 -4.24 3.84 5.62
C MET A 20 -4.60 2.78 4.57
N ILE A 21 -3.88 1.66 4.48
CA ILE A 21 -4.19 0.56 3.55
C ILE A 21 -5.57 -0.04 3.86
N VAL A 22 -5.85 -0.34 5.13
CA VAL A 22 -7.15 -0.87 5.54
C VAL A 22 -8.27 0.11 5.23
N PHE A 23 -8.06 1.39 5.56
CA PHE A 23 -9.02 2.45 5.28
C PHE A 23 -9.25 2.65 3.78
N TYR A 24 -8.17 2.60 2.98
CA TYR A 24 -8.26 2.62 1.52
C TYR A 24 -9.17 1.51 1.00
N HIS A 25 -8.99 0.27 1.46
CA HIS A 25 -9.84 -0.83 1.02
C HIS A 25 -11.30 -0.64 1.47
N ILE A 26 -11.55 -0.21 2.70
CA ILE A 26 -12.90 0.10 3.16
C ILE A 26 -13.55 1.17 2.29
N VAL A 27 -12.86 2.28 2.04
CA VAL A 27 -13.39 3.39 1.22
C VAL A 27 -13.61 2.95 -0.22
N SER A 28 -12.66 2.25 -0.85
CA SER A 28 -12.78 1.81 -2.23
C SER A 28 -13.96 0.84 -2.44
N TYR A 29 -14.23 -0.05 -1.48
CA TYR A 29 -15.40 -0.91 -1.54
C TYR A 29 -16.72 -0.19 -1.25
N TYR A 30 -16.69 0.76 -0.31
CA TYR A 30 -17.85 1.57 0.02
C TYR A 30 -18.32 2.43 -1.17
N LEU A 31 -17.38 2.92 -1.99
CA LEU A 31 -17.65 3.71 -3.19
C LEU A 31 -18.67 3.06 -4.13
N TYR A 32 -18.52 1.77 -4.38
CA TYR A 32 -19.38 1.04 -5.32
C TYR A 32 -20.80 0.79 -4.81
N LEU A 33 -21.05 1.04 -3.53
CA LEU A 33 -22.33 0.79 -2.88
C LEU A 33 -23.07 2.07 -2.52
N LEU A 34 -22.44 3.23 -2.77
CA LEU A 34 -23.07 4.53 -2.54
C LEU A 34 -24.05 4.85 -3.67
N PRO A 35 -25.34 5.06 -3.37
CA PRO A 35 -26.35 5.40 -4.36
C PRO A 35 -26.23 6.86 -4.83
N ASN A 36 -25.54 7.71 -4.07
CA ASN A 36 -25.44 9.14 -4.34
C ASN A 36 -24.12 9.48 -5.05
N PRO A 37 -24.15 10.01 -6.30
CA PRO A 37 -22.97 10.43 -7.04
C PRO A 37 -22.04 11.38 -6.27
N ALA A 38 -22.57 12.37 -5.57
CA ALA A 38 -21.77 13.33 -4.80
C ALA A 38 -20.90 12.66 -3.72
N ASN A 39 -21.43 11.59 -3.10
CA ASN A 39 -20.65 10.80 -2.15
C ASN A 39 -19.55 9.99 -2.86
N GLN A 40 -19.84 9.46 -4.06
CA GLN A 40 -18.83 8.77 -4.87
C GLN A 40 -17.70 9.72 -5.26
N GLU A 41 -18.00 10.93 -5.68
CA GLU A 41 -17.03 11.99 -6.01
C GLU A 41 -16.10 12.27 -4.81
N PHE A 42 -16.69 12.52 -3.64
CA PHE A 42 -15.93 12.81 -2.43
C PHE A 42 -14.94 11.68 -2.06
N PHE A 43 -15.43 10.44 -2.01
CA PHE A 43 -14.60 9.31 -1.62
C PHE A 43 -13.56 8.95 -2.68
N THR A 44 -13.88 9.10 -3.99
CA THR A 44 -12.91 8.90 -5.07
C THR A 44 -11.75 9.90 -4.96
N ALA A 45 -12.06 11.17 -4.68
CA ALA A 45 -11.05 12.21 -4.49
C ALA A 45 -10.16 11.98 -3.24
N LEU A 46 -10.65 11.25 -2.23
CA LEU A 46 -9.92 10.91 -1.02
C LEU A 46 -8.94 9.73 -1.22
N LEU A 47 -9.20 8.82 -2.16
CA LEU A 47 -8.42 7.59 -2.34
C LEU A 47 -6.91 7.81 -2.50
N PRO A 48 -6.40 8.78 -3.29
CA PRO A 48 -4.96 8.97 -3.44
C PRO A 48 -4.25 9.25 -2.12
N THR A 49 -4.87 10.01 -1.22
CA THR A 49 -4.29 10.30 0.10
C THR A 49 -4.08 9.03 0.94
N LEU A 50 -5.00 8.07 0.85
CA LEU A 50 -4.93 6.81 1.59
C LEU A 50 -4.00 5.79 0.93
N HIS A 51 -3.73 5.94 -0.37
CA HIS A 51 -3.01 4.94 -1.17
C HIS A 51 -1.48 4.93 -0.96
N ILE A 52 -0.92 5.91 -0.22
CA ILE A 52 0.54 6.00 0.05
C ILE A 52 1.07 4.89 0.98
N GLY A 53 0.20 4.13 1.66
CA GLY A 53 0.59 3.17 2.70
C GLY A 53 1.59 2.12 2.22
N VAL A 54 1.40 1.56 1.02
CA VAL A 54 2.32 0.57 0.42
C VAL A 54 3.70 1.19 0.14
N ILE A 55 3.73 2.41 -0.38
CA ILE A 55 4.99 3.12 -0.65
C ILE A 55 5.76 3.35 0.66
N LEU A 56 5.07 3.73 1.74
CA LEU A 56 5.67 3.90 3.06
C LEU A 56 6.33 2.60 3.57
N PHE A 57 5.68 1.44 3.41
CA PHE A 57 6.29 0.14 3.74
C PHE A 57 7.56 -0.11 2.95
N MET A 58 7.58 0.24 1.66
CA MET A 58 8.76 0.06 0.82
C MET A 58 9.88 1.02 1.20
N LEU A 59 9.58 2.30 1.49
CA LEU A 59 10.57 3.27 1.98
C LEU A 59 11.19 2.82 3.31
N ILE A 60 10.38 2.33 4.27
CA ILE A 60 10.87 1.78 5.53
C ILE A 60 11.78 0.57 5.28
N SER A 61 11.38 -0.34 4.38
CA SER A 61 12.17 -1.53 4.03
C SER A 61 13.52 -1.15 3.42
N GLY A 62 13.55 -0.14 2.53
CA GLY A 62 14.78 0.37 1.95
C GLY A 62 15.68 1.10 2.94
N TYR A 63 15.09 1.89 3.85
CA TYR A 63 15.83 2.64 4.86
C TYR A 63 16.55 1.73 5.86
N PHE A 64 15.89 0.67 6.34
CA PHE A 64 16.50 -0.27 7.28
C PHE A 64 17.30 -1.39 6.60
N GLY A 65 17.04 -1.66 5.33
CA GLY A 65 17.62 -2.73 4.56
C GLY A 65 16.97 -4.09 4.85
N ILE A 66 16.71 -4.87 3.81
CA ILE A 66 16.20 -6.24 3.96
C ILE A 66 17.38 -7.17 4.24
N LYS A 67 17.41 -7.76 5.44
CA LYS A 67 18.35 -8.83 5.80
C LYS A 67 17.78 -10.17 5.32
N SER A 68 18.10 -10.53 4.08
CA SER A 68 17.63 -11.77 3.47
C SER A 68 18.38 -12.96 4.05
N THR A 69 17.74 -13.72 4.93
CA THR A 69 18.23 -14.98 5.49
C THR A 69 17.18 -16.07 5.35
N TRP A 70 17.59 -17.33 5.23
CA TRP A 70 16.65 -18.45 5.16
C TRP A 70 15.68 -18.47 6.35
N LYS A 71 16.19 -18.15 7.55
CA LYS A 71 15.36 -18.09 8.76
C LYS A 71 14.26 -17.04 8.66
N SER A 72 14.59 -15.84 8.17
CA SER A 72 13.59 -14.77 8.03
C SER A 72 12.64 -15.02 6.85
N LEU A 73 13.10 -15.67 5.76
CA LEU A 73 12.24 -16.10 4.68
C LEU A 73 11.21 -17.13 5.14
N ILE A 74 11.66 -18.17 5.85
CA ILE A 74 10.77 -19.19 6.42
C ILE A 74 9.79 -18.54 7.39
N SER A 75 10.24 -17.63 8.26
CA SER A 75 9.36 -16.91 9.17
C SER A 75 8.29 -16.11 8.43
N LEU A 76 8.65 -15.41 7.36
CA LEU A 76 7.72 -14.67 6.52
C LEU A 76 6.67 -15.60 5.89
N LEU A 77 7.12 -16.71 5.29
CA LEU A 77 6.23 -17.69 4.67
C LEU A 77 5.33 -18.36 5.71
N MET A 78 5.85 -18.71 6.88
CA MET A 78 5.06 -19.31 7.96
C MET A 78 3.95 -18.38 8.44
N VAL A 79 4.21 -17.08 8.57
CA VAL A 79 3.15 -16.10 8.91
C VAL A 79 2.07 -16.12 7.83
N VAL A 80 2.46 -16.10 6.54
CA VAL A 80 1.49 -16.16 5.43
C VAL A 80 0.68 -17.45 5.49
N ILE A 81 1.30 -18.61 5.72
CA ILE A 81 0.63 -19.91 5.81
C ILE A 81 -0.33 -19.95 7.00
N VAL A 82 0.15 -19.60 8.20
CA VAL A 82 -0.64 -19.69 9.44
C VAL A 82 -1.93 -18.86 9.36
N TYR A 83 -1.82 -17.63 8.86
CA TYR A 83 -2.99 -16.75 8.76
C TYR A 83 -3.91 -17.06 7.58
N ASN A 84 -3.44 -17.80 6.55
CA ASN A 84 -4.30 -18.25 5.45
C ASN A 84 -4.92 -19.63 5.69
N LEU A 85 -4.26 -20.51 6.44
CA LEU A 85 -4.68 -21.91 6.62
C LEU A 85 -6.13 -22.06 7.06
N PRO A 86 -6.65 -21.31 8.06
CA PRO A 86 -8.06 -21.43 8.46
C PRO A 86 -9.05 -21.18 7.31
N PHE A 87 -8.74 -20.21 6.44
CA PHE A 87 -9.60 -19.84 5.31
C PHE A 87 -9.51 -20.86 4.18
N VAL A 88 -8.31 -21.42 3.95
CA VAL A 88 -8.09 -22.52 2.99
C VAL A 88 -8.88 -23.76 3.42
N LEU A 89 -8.80 -24.13 4.69
CA LEU A 89 -9.54 -25.28 5.24
C LEU A 89 -11.05 -25.07 5.12
N TYR A 90 -11.56 -23.92 5.57
CA TYR A 90 -12.98 -23.60 5.50
C TYR A 90 -13.52 -23.66 4.07
N SER A 91 -12.82 -23.05 3.12
CA SER A 91 -13.26 -23.01 1.72
C SER A 91 -13.00 -24.30 0.95
N GLY A 92 -11.97 -25.06 1.34
CA GLY A 92 -11.63 -26.35 0.71
C GLY A 92 -12.65 -27.45 1.03
N ILE A 93 -13.14 -27.52 2.25
CA ILE A 93 -14.15 -28.48 2.69
C ILE A 93 -15.47 -28.29 1.94
N GLY A 94 -15.82 -27.04 1.57
CA GLY A 94 -17.09 -26.74 0.90
C GLY A 94 -17.08 -26.83 -0.64
N HIS A 95 -15.94 -26.66 -1.32
CA HIS A 95 -15.90 -26.40 -2.76
C HIS A 95 -14.86 -27.19 -3.56
N GLY A 96 -14.06 -28.06 -2.94
CA GLY A 96 -13.10 -28.95 -3.64
C GLY A 96 -11.93 -28.30 -4.38
N ARG A 97 -11.74 -26.97 -4.27
CA ARG A 97 -10.71 -26.21 -4.99
C ARG A 97 -9.42 -26.07 -4.20
N TRP A 98 -8.86 -27.18 -3.71
CA TRP A 98 -7.67 -27.18 -2.86
C TRP A 98 -6.44 -26.58 -3.51
N MET A 99 -6.18 -26.92 -4.80
CA MET A 99 -4.98 -26.45 -5.51
C MET A 99 -4.97 -24.93 -5.68
N GLU A 100 -6.10 -24.33 -6.09
CA GLU A 100 -6.23 -22.87 -6.22
C GLU A 100 -6.05 -22.16 -4.87
N ARG A 101 -6.47 -22.80 -3.79
CA ARG A 101 -6.38 -22.25 -2.44
C ARG A 101 -4.99 -22.39 -1.83
N LEU A 102 -4.28 -23.46 -2.13
CA LEU A 102 -2.88 -23.65 -1.71
C LEU A 102 -1.93 -22.68 -2.44
N MET A 103 -2.30 -22.23 -3.64
CA MET A 103 -1.55 -21.20 -4.39
C MET A 103 -1.84 -19.77 -3.92
N PHE A 104 -2.07 -19.56 -2.63
CA PHE A 104 -2.42 -18.25 -2.05
C PHE A 104 -1.37 -17.14 -2.33
N ILE A 105 -0.11 -17.49 -2.58
CA ILE A 105 0.94 -16.53 -2.93
C ILE A 105 0.75 -15.97 -4.34
N THR A 106 0.15 -16.74 -5.24
CA THR A 106 -0.09 -16.35 -6.65
C THR A 106 -1.43 -15.66 -6.84
N ASN A 107 -2.33 -15.72 -5.85
CA ASN A 107 -3.66 -15.11 -5.94
C ASN A 107 -3.59 -13.57 -5.87
N THR A 108 -4.46 -12.94 -6.61
CA THR A 108 -4.52 -11.48 -6.81
C THR A 108 -4.59 -10.64 -5.52
N PRO A 109 -5.30 -11.05 -4.45
CA PRO A 109 -5.39 -10.24 -3.22
C PRO A 109 -4.03 -9.99 -2.55
N TYR A 110 -3.06 -10.88 -2.79
CA TYR A 110 -1.74 -10.80 -2.16
C TYR A 110 -0.64 -10.29 -3.08
N TRP A 111 -0.98 -9.46 -4.06
CA TRP A 111 0.01 -8.91 -4.99
C TRP A 111 1.21 -8.27 -4.29
N PHE A 112 0.99 -7.57 -3.16
CA PHE A 112 2.06 -6.98 -2.37
C PHE A 112 3.02 -8.04 -1.81
N ILE A 113 2.50 -9.14 -1.23
CA ILE A 113 3.33 -10.24 -0.71
C ILE A 113 4.17 -10.82 -1.84
N ARG A 114 3.59 -11.05 -3.02
CA ARG A 114 4.28 -11.56 -4.20
C ARG A 114 5.43 -10.65 -4.61
N CYS A 115 5.18 -9.35 -4.79
CA CYS A 115 6.21 -8.38 -5.15
C CYS A 115 7.27 -8.24 -4.04
N TYR A 116 6.86 -8.29 -2.77
CA TYR A 116 7.78 -8.23 -1.64
C TYR A 116 8.67 -9.48 -1.56
N LEU A 117 8.14 -10.68 -1.84
CA LEU A 117 8.93 -11.90 -1.93
C LEU A 117 9.95 -11.84 -3.07
N TYR A 118 9.54 -11.34 -4.24
CA TYR A 118 10.49 -11.13 -5.35
C TYR A 118 11.62 -10.19 -4.93
N LEU A 119 11.29 -9.06 -4.31
CA LEU A 119 12.30 -8.15 -3.79
C LEU A 119 13.16 -8.83 -2.71
N TYR A 120 12.56 -9.60 -1.80
CA TYR A 120 13.27 -10.31 -0.74
C TYR A 120 14.34 -11.26 -1.30
N LEU A 121 14.02 -11.99 -2.38
CA LEU A 121 14.94 -12.91 -3.04
C LEU A 121 16.10 -12.19 -3.75
N VAL A 122 15.84 -11.02 -4.34
CA VAL A 122 16.88 -10.24 -5.03
C VAL A 122 17.60 -9.25 -4.11
N ALA A 123 17.09 -9.01 -2.90
CA ALA A 123 17.63 -8.03 -1.96
C ALA A 123 19.14 -8.23 -1.65
N PRO A 124 19.71 -9.44 -1.53
CA PRO A 124 21.14 -9.60 -1.32
C PRO A 124 21.99 -9.01 -2.45
N PHE A 125 21.52 -9.13 -3.69
CA PHE A 125 22.21 -8.58 -4.87
C PHE A 125 22.02 -7.07 -4.95
N VAL A 126 20.80 -6.60 -4.71
CA VAL A 126 20.46 -5.16 -4.69
C VAL A 126 21.25 -4.46 -3.60
N ASN A 127 21.33 -5.01 -2.38
CA ASN A 127 22.10 -4.43 -1.29
C ASN A 127 23.60 -4.33 -1.65
N LYS A 128 24.20 -5.41 -2.18
CA LYS A 128 25.60 -5.40 -2.61
C LYS A 128 25.88 -4.36 -3.70
N ALA A 129 24.93 -4.16 -4.62
CA ALA A 129 25.05 -3.13 -5.64
C ALA A 129 24.97 -1.73 -5.01
N ILE A 130 23.96 -1.50 -4.17
CA ILE A 130 23.74 -0.21 -3.50
C ILE A 130 24.94 0.18 -2.62
N ASP A 131 25.51 -0.75 -1.86
CA ASP A 131 26.63 -0.48 -0.94
C ASP A 131 27.89 0.02 -1.67
N LYS A 132 28.06 -0.34 -2.94
CA LYS A 132 29.17 0.12 -3.80
C LYS A 132 28.94 1.47 -4.46
N LEU A 133 27.67 1.95 -4.52
CA LEU A 133 27.32 3.17 -5.22
C LEU A 133 27.58 4.42 -4.35
N ALA A 134 28.29 5.39 -4.89
CA ALA A 134 28.32 6.75 -4.35
C ALA A 134 26.92 7.40 -4.43
N LEU A 135 26.68 8.45 -3.64
CA LEU A 135 25.38 9.13 -3.61
C LEU A 135 24.93 9.60 -5.01
N ARG A 136 25.87 10.10 -5.83
CA ARG A 136 25.59 10.55 -7.21
C ARG A 136 25.12 9.39 -8.09
N GLU A 137 25.74 8.23 -7.96
CA GLU A 137 25.38 7.02 -8.72
C GLU A 137 24.02 6.46 -8.26
N ARG A 138 23.72 6.53 -6.95
CA ARG A 138 22.39 6.17 -6.41
C ARG A 138 21.29 7.08 -6.99
N VAL A 139 21.55 8.39 -7.07
CA VAL A 139 20.61 9.32 -7.71
C VAL A 139 20.45 8.99 -9.19
N GLY A 140 21.53 8.67 -9.90
CA GLY A 140 21.46 8.21 -11.29
C GLY A 140 20.60 6.95 -11.45
N ALA A 141 20.81 5.95 -10.57
CA ALA A 141 19.99 4.74 -10.55
C ALA A 141 18.52 5.04 -10.22
N LEU A 142 18.25 5.94 -9.25
CA LEU A 142 16.87 6.38 -8.95
C LEU A 142 16.21 7.03 -10.16
N VAL A 143 16.93 7.89 -10.90
CA VAL A 143 16.40 8.50 -12.12
C VAL A 143 16.10 7.44 -13.17
N ALA A 144 17.02 6.48 -13.38
CA ALA A 144 16.82 5.41 -14.36
C ALA A 144 15.60 4.52 -14.01
N PHE A 145 15.52 4.02 -12.77
CA PHE A 145 14.37 3.23 -12.32
C PHE A 145 13.08 4.05 -12.26
N GLY A 146 13.17 5.34 -11.92
CA GLY A 146 12.06 6.28 -11.95
C GLY A 146 11.50 6.46 -13.36
N VAL A 147 12.38 6.65 -14.36
CA VAL A 147 11.96 6.73 -15.78
C VAL A 147 11.28 5.42 -16.20
N ILE A 148 11.86 4.27 -15.88
CA ILE A 148 11.25 2.97 -16.20
C ILE A 148 9.89 2.83 -15.53
N SER A 149 9.80 3.07 -14.23
CA SER A 149 8.56 2.83 -13.48
C SER A 149 7.48 3.86 -13.78
N ILE A 150 7.83 5.15 -13.87
CA ILE A 150 6.87 6.24 -14.01
C ILE A 150 6.51 6.46 -15.48
N TYR A 151 7.52 6.68 -16.34
CA TYR A 151 7.28 7.02 -17.74
C TYR A 151 6.76 5.82 -18.54
N PHE A 152 7.50 4.71 -18.54
CA PHE A 152 7.04 3.51 -19.27
C PHE A 152 5.82 2.85 -18.64
N GLY A 153 5.64 2.96 -17.32
CA GLY A 153 4.42 2.50 -16.65
C GLY A 153 3.17 3.31 -17.00
N CYS A 154 3.30 4.51 -17.59
CA CYS A 154 2.17 5.30 -18.10
C CYS A 154 1.77 4.92 -19.53
N THR A 155 2.57 4.13 -20.25
CA THR A 155 2.24 3.69 -21.61
C THR A 155 1.26 2.52 -21.56
N GLU A 156 0.19 2.57 -22.35
CA GLU A 156 -0.91 1.60 -22.34
C GLU A 156 -0.50 0.17 -22.75
N GLY A 157 0.69 -0.02 -23.29
CA GLY A 157 1.16 -1.31 -23.84
C GLY A 157 1.91 -2.20 -22.84
N ASP A 158 2.31 -1.72 -21.68
CA ASP A 158 3.16 -2.50 -20.78
C ASP A 158 2.41 -3.02 -19.55
N ILE A 159 1.73 -4.15 -19.72
CA ILE A 159 1.04 -4.88 -18.66
C ILE A 159 1.98 -5.20 -17.48
N ALA A 160 3.28 -5.39 -17.74
CA ALA A 160 4.26 -5.74 -16.71
C ALA A 160 4.56 -4.59 -15.73
N LEU A 161 4.40 -3.34 -16.17
CA LEU A 161 4.66 -2.15 -15.36
C LEU A 161 3.39 -1.48 -14.82
N GLN A 162 2.23 -2.05 -15.11
CA GLN A 162 0.93 -1.51 -14.73
C GLN A 162 0.86 -1.15 -13.24
N ASP A 163 0.32 0.05 -12.95
CA ASP A 163 0.01 0.55 -11.61
C ASP A 163 1.16 0.56 -10.61
N GLY A 164 2.37 0.15 -11.00
CA GLY A 164 3.49 0.02 -10.09
C GLY A 164 3.41 -1.21 -9.15
N LYS A 165 2.53 -2.18 -9.43
CA LYS A 165 2.40 -3.45 -8.70
C LYS A 165 3.40 -4.49 -9.22
N ASN A 166 4.67 -4.13 -9.33
CA ASN A 166 5.72 -4.94 -9.94
C ASN A 166 7.06 -4.81 -9.21
N LEU A 167 8.00 -5.72 -9.53
CA LEU A 167 9.32 -5.76 -8.90
C LEU A 167 10.16 -4.51 -9.22
N VAL A 168 10.04 -3.94 -10.41
CA VAL A 168 10.83 -2.76 -10.83
C VAL A 168 10.51 -1.57 -9.96
N ASN A 169 9.22 -1.29 -9.74
CA ASN A 169 8.77 -0.23 -8.86
C ASN A 169 9.16 -0.50 -7.39
N PHE A 170 9.14 -1.76 -6.95
CA PHE A 170 9.58 -2.14 -5.60
C PHE A 170 11.08 -1.92 -5.40
N ILE A 171 11.92 -2.23 -6.39
CA ILE A 171 13.36 -1.92 -6.36
C ILE A 171 13.57 -0.40 -6.33
N PHE A 172 12.83 0.37 -7.15
CA PHE A 172 12.88 1.82 -7.15
C PHE A 172 12.56 2.41 -5.77
N LEU A 173 11.45 2.02 -5.17
CA LEU A 173 11.03 2.51 -3.85
C LEU A 173 11.99 2.07 -2.74
N TYR A 174 12.54 0.85 -2.84
CA TYR A 174 13.56 0.33 -1.93
C TYR A 174 14.86 1.16 -2.00
N LEU A 175 15.35 1.42 -3.21
CA LEU A 175 16.52 2.28 -3.44
C LEU A 175 16.27 3.70 -2.94
N LEU A 176 15.06 4.23 -3.13
CA LEU A 176 14.66 5.55 -2.63
C LEU A 176 14.72 5.59 -1.09
N GLY A 177 14.18 4.58 -0.41
CA GLY A 177 14.27 4.47 1.05
C GLY A 177 15.72 4.40 1.55
N ASN A 178 16.58 3.64 0.87
CA ASN A 178 18.01 3.58 1.18
C ASN A 178 18.71 4.92 0.94
N THR A 179 18.36 5.62 -0.14
CA THR A 179 18.91 6.96 -0.45
C THR A 179 18.47 8.00 0.60
N LEU A 180 17.24 7.93 1.10
CA LEU A 180 16.77 8.77 2.20
C LEU A 180 17.59 8.55 3.47
N LYS A 181 18.03 7.31 3.75
CA LYS A 181 18.92 7.01 4.88
C LYS A 181 20.29 7.69 4.71
N VAL A 182 20.91 7.51 3.56
CA VAL A 182 22.26 8.06 3.29
C VAL A 182 22.26 9.58 3.20
N SER A 183 21.13 10.17 2.79
CA SER A 183 20.97 11.62 2.71
C SER A 183 20.28 12.23 3.95
N GLN A 184 20.23 11.49 5.07
CA GLN A 184 19.53 11.96 6.27
C GLN A 184 20.01 13.31 6.75
N ASP A 185 21.31 13.57 6.74
CA ASP A 185 21.90 14.83 7.17
C ASP A 185 21.39 16.04 6.33
N LYS A 186 20.95 15.79 5.10
CA LYS A 186 20.45 16.84 4.20
C LYS A 186 19.00 17.24 4.49
N TRP A 187 18.15 16.29 4.86
CA TRP A 187 16.73 16.55 5.10
C TRP A 187 16.37 16.69 6.59
N GLN A 188 17.21 16.19 7.49
CA GLN A 188 16.97 16.32 8.94
C GLN A 188 16.86 17.76 9.41
N PRO A 189 17.61 18.75 8.88
CA PRO A 189 17.47 20.15 9.28
C PRO A 189 16.16 20.81 8.82
N TRP A 190 15.42 20.23 7.89
CA TRP A 190 14.21 20.86 7.36
C TRP A 190 13.14 21.03 8.44
N ASN A 191 12.40 22.14 8.36
CA ASN A 191 11.35 22.39 9.32
C ASN A 191 10.18 21.40 9.14
N VAL A 192 9.75 20.73 10.22
CA VAL A 192 8.66 19.75 10.17
C VAL A 192 7.33 20.39 9.75
N TRP A 193 7.07 21.63 10.17
CA TRP A 193 5.84 22.34 9.77
C TRP A 193 5.81 22.69 8.28
N LEU A 194 6.98 22.93 7.67
CA LEU A 194 7.08 23.08 6.22
C LEU A 194 6.71 21.76 5.52
N LEU A 195 7.22 20.62 6.00
CA LEU A 195 6.87 19.30 5.43
C LEU A 195 5.38 19.01 5.56
N VAL A 196 4.78 19.31 6.73
CA VAL A 196 3.34 19.19 6.96
C VAL A 196 2.55 20.12 6.02
N GLY A 197 2.96 21.38 5.90
CA GLY A 197 2.30 22.35 5.01
C GLY A 197 2.31 21.88 3.54
N ILE A 198 3.44 21.41 3.04
CA ILE A 198 3.57 20.89 1.65
C ILE A 198 2.70 19.63 1.50
N PHE A 199 2.75 18.69 2.46
CA PHE A 199 1.94 17.48 2.42
C PHE A 199 0.44 17.81 2.38
N VAL A 200 -0.02 18.68 3.25
CA VAL A 200 -1.43 19.12 3.29
C VAL A 200 -1.81 19.82 1.99
N ALA A 201 -0.97 20.75 1.51
CA ALA A 201 -1.25 21.49 0.28
C ALA A 201 -1.39 20.57 -0.95
N ILE A 202 -0.50 19.58 -1.10
CA ILE A 202 -0.58 18.60 -2.19
C ILE A 202 -1.89 17.79 -2.08
N ASN A 203 -2.23 17.29 -0.90
CA ASN A 203 -3.43 16.47 -0.73
C ASN A 203 -4.72 17.28 -0.91
N VAL A 204 -4.79 18.52 -0.38
CA VAL A 204 -5.94 19.40 -0.58
C VAL A 204 -6.10 19.78 -2.04
N LEU A 205 -5.01 20.12 -2.73
CA LEU A 205 -5.05 20.46 -4.16
C LEU A 205 -5.50 19.27 -4.99
N THR A 206 -4.91 18.08 -4.77
CA THR A 206 -5.29 16.85 -5.48
C THR A 206 -6.76 16.51 -5.24
N PHE A 207 -7.18 16.54 -3.98
CA PHE A 207 -8.59 16.31 -3.62
C PHE A 207 -9.52 17.29 -4.31
N THR A 208 -9.21 18.60 -4.25
CA THR A 208 -10.05 19.63 -4.85
C THR A 208 -10.18 19.47 -6.36
N ILE A 209 -9.06 19.19 -7.04
CA ILE A 209 -9.10 18.98 -8.51
C ILE A 209 -9.94 17.74 -8.83
N LEU A 210 -9.70 16.61 -8.16
CA LEU A 210 -10.44 15.38 -8.41
C LEU A 210 -11.93 15.54 -8.09
N TYR A 211 -12.28 16.23 -7.01
CA TYR A 211 -13.66 16.46 -6.62
C TYR A 211 -14.40 17.36 -7.61
N LEU A 212 -13.81 18.49 -8.00
CA LEU A 212 -14.45 19.46 -8.89
C LEU A 212 -14.47 19.02 -10.36
N SER A 213 -13.57 18.13 -10.77
CA SER A 213 -13.48 17.64 -12.15
C SER A 213 -14.14 16.27 -12.38
N TYR A 214 -14.85 15.74 -11.41
CA TYR A 214 -15.46 14.42 -11.49
C TYR A 214 -16.29 14.22 -12.76
N GLY A 215 -16.12 13.08 -13.44
CA GLY A 215 -16.78 12.78 -14.69
C GLY A 215 -16.25 13.53 -15.92
N THR A 216 -15.11 14.21 -15.82
CA THR A 216 -14.44 14.90 -16.95
C THR A 216 -13.12 14.24 -17.32
N TYR A 217 -12.59 14.53 -18.51
CA TYR A 217 -11.24 14.10 -18.92
C TYR A 217 -10.14 14.60 -17.96
N LEU A 218 -10.33 15.76 -17.33
CA LEU A 218 -9.39 16.27 -16.34
C LEU A 218 -9.35 15.39 -15.10
N HIS A 219 -10.50 14.88 -14.64
CA HIS A 219 -10.57 13.93 -13.54
C HIS A 219 -9.76 12.67 -13.86
N ASP A 220 -10.02 12.04 -15.00
CA ASP A 220 -9.35 10.80 -15.41
C ASP A 220 -7.83 11.00 -15.54
N PHE A 221 -7.42 12.12 -16.13
CA PHE A 221 -6.01 12.48 -16.24
C PHE A 221 -5.36 12.64 -14.87
N VAL A 222 -5.96 13.45 -13.97
CA VAL A 222 -5.40 13.71 -12.63
C VAL A 222 -5.43 12.43 -11.78
N PHE A 223 -6.49 11.63 -11.88
CA PHE A 223 -6.57 10.35 -11.18
C PHE A 223 -5.44 9.41 -11.62
N ASN A 224 -5.21 9.26 -12.92
CA ASN A 224 -4.15 8.41 -13.47
C ASN A 224 -2.73 8.84 -13.09
N ILE A 225 -2.49 10.13 -12.85
CA ILE A 225 -1.18 10.61 -12.40
C ILE A 225 -1.04 10.70 -10.88
N SER A 226 -2.14 10.59 -10.12
CA SER A 226 -2.13 10.71 -8.64
C SER A 226 -2.39 9.39 -7.92
N PHE A 227 -2.93 8.37 -8.56
CA PHE A 227 -3.42 7.17 -7.91
C PHE A 227 -2.50 5.94 -8.03
N PRO A 228 -1.90 5.57 -9.16
CA PRO A 228 -1.05 4.38 -9.27
C PRO A 228 0.18 4.44 -8.33
N TYR A 229 0.68 3.29 -7.86
CA TYR A 229 1.88 3.23 -6.99
C TYR A 229 3.17 3.75 -7.64
N ARG A 230 3.17 3.94 -8.96
CA ARG A 230 4.23 4.60 -9.73
C ARG A 230 4.08 6.13 -9.77
N SER A 231 3.00 6.67 -9.25
CA SER A 231 2.68 8.10 -9.30
C SER A 231 3.75 8.95 -8.60
N PRO A 232 4.33 9.96 -9.30
CA PRO A 232 5.26 10.89 -8.66
C PRO A 232 4.63 11.61 -7.46
N LEU A 233 3.35 11.94 -7.55
CA LEU A 233 2.63 12.66 -6.51
C LEU A 233 2.46 11.82 -5.25
N LEU A 234 2.11 10.54 -5.41
CA LEU A 234 2.06 9.58 -4.31
C LEU A 234 3.43 9.38 -3.67
N ILE A 235 4.47 9.24 -4.50
CA ILE A 235 5.85 9.03 -4.04
C ILE A 235 6.31 10.25 -3.22
N VAL A 236 6.08 11.48 -3.71
CA VAL A 236 6.42 12.71 -2.97
C VAL A 236 5.66 12.78 -1.65
N ASN A 237 4.36 12.49 -1.63
CA ASN A 237 3.57 12.45 -0.41
C ASN A 237 4.11 11.42 0.60
N ALA A 238 4.50 10.24 0.13
CA ALA A 238 5.08 9.21 0.99
C ALA A 238 6.46 9.64 1.53
N ILE A 239 7.30 10.30 0.73
CA ILE A 239 8.59 10.86 1.18
C ILE A 239 8.37 11.91 2.26
N LEU A 240 7.44 12.85 2.05
CA LEU A 240 7.13 13.90 3.05
C LEU A 240 6.69 13.28 4.38
N MET A 241 5.75 12.33 4.33
CA MET A 241 5.28 11.62 5.52
C MET A 241 6.40 10.82 6.18
N PHE A 242 7.22 10.11 5.41
CA PHE A 242 8.38 9.39 5.91
C PHE A 242 9.36 10.32 6.66
N MET A 243 9.67 11.48 6.07
CA MET A 243 10.56 12.46 6.68
C MET A 243 9.97 13.09 7.95
N MET A 244 8.66 13.37 7.99
CA MET A 244 7.98 13.85 9.19
C MET A 244 8.12 12.86 10.35
N PHE A 245 7.86 11.58 10.11
CA PHE A 245 8.00 10.53 11.13
C PHE A 245 9.46 10.29 11.52
N GLY A 246 10.41 10.41 10.57
CA GLY A 246 11.84 10.32 10.84
C GLY A 246 12.39 11.41 11.78
N LYS A 247 11.63 12.50 11.99
CA LYS A 247 11.96 13.58 12.93
C LYS A 247 11.36 13.37 14.33
N LEU A 248 10.45 12.42 14.47
CA LEU A 248 9.87 12.11 15.77
C LEU A 248 10.88 11.35 16.63
N HIS A 249 10.92 11.66 17.92
CA HIS A 249 11.75 10.99 18.91
C HIS A 249 10.85 10.23 19.89
N ILE A 250 10.27 9.13 19.40
CA ILE A 250 9.36 8.29 20.17
C ILE A 250 10.10 7.03 20.62
N ASN A 251 9.94 6.68 21.90
CA ASN A 251 10.38 5.40 22.45
C ASN A 251 9.22 4.76 23.22
N SER A 252 8.61 3.72 22.65
CA SER A 252 7.43 3.05 23.20
C SER A 252 7.43 1.57 22.90
N VAL A 253 7.42 0.77 23.95
CA VAL A 253 7.33 -0.70 23.86
C VAL A 253 5.98 -1.12 23.25
N TRP A 254 4.90 -0.39 23.55
CA TRP A 254 3.57 -0.66 23.02
C TRP A 254 3.51 -0.48 21.50
N ILE A 255 4.05 0.64 20.99
CA ILE A 255 4.12 0.88 19.55
C ILE A 255 4.93 -0.22 18.87
N ASN A 256 6.08 -0.57 19.43
CA ASN A 256 6.94 -1.62 18.88
C ASN A 256 6.24 -2.99 18.87
N SER A 257 5.45 -3.30 19.90
CA SER A 257 4.68 -4.55 19.98
C SER A 257 3.57 -4.59 18.93
N ILE A 258 2.75 -3.54 18.82
CA ILE A 258 1.66 -3.45 17.85
C ILE A 258 2.20 -3.53 16.41
N ALA A 259 3.30 -2.84 16.12
CA ALA A 259 3.89 -2.83 14.79
C ALA A 259 4.32 -4.22 14.30
N THR A 260 4.66 -5.15 15.20
CA THR A 260 5.00 -6.54 14.81
C THR A 260 3.83 -7.29 14.20
N SER A 261 2.60 -6.89 14.52
CA SER A 261 1.37 -7.53 14.04
C SER A 261 0.88 -6.97 12.70
N MET A 262 1.49 -5.89 12.18
CA MET A 262 0.98 -5.20 10.99
C MET A 262 0.96 -6.07 9.74
N PHE A 263 1.93 -6.99 9.60
CA PHE A 263 1.94 -7.94 8.49
C PHE A 263 0.81 -8.97 8.58
N ALA A 264 0.47 -9.41 9.80
CA ALA A 264 -0.70 -10.26 10.02
C ALA A 264 -2.00 -9.53 9.70
N VAL A 265 -2.12 -8.26 10.10
CA VAL A 265 -3.27 -7.40 9.76
C VAL A 265 -3.42 -7.31 8.23
N TYR A 266 -2.30 -7.14 7.49
CA TYR A 266 -2.34 -7.14 6.02
C TYR A 266 -2.93 -8.44 5.46
N ILE A 267 -2.50 -9.60 5.95
CA ILE A 267 -2.99 -10.89 5.44
C ILE A 267 -4.48 -11.08 5.77
N ILE A 268 -4.87 -10.75 7.00
CA ILE A 268 -6.24 -10.97 7.47
C ILE A 268 -7.23 -10.07 6.73
N HIS A 269 -6.95 -8.76 6.59
CA HIS A 269 -7.92 -7.85 5.97
C HIS A 269 -8.08 -8.07 4.45
N CYS A 270 -7.07 -8.64 3.79
CA CYS A 270 -7.14 -9.02 2.38
C CYS A 270 -7.91 -10.33 2.16
N GLN A 271 -8.30 -11.07 3.22
CA GLN A 271 -9.08 -12.29 3.07
C GLN A 271 -10.49 -12.00 2.58
N PRO A 272 -10.94 -12.59 1.46
CA PRO A 272 -12.27 -12.31 0.90
C PRO A 272 -13.40 -12.54 1.90
N MET A 273 -13.28 -13.55 2.74
CA MET A 273 -14.29 -13.87 3.75
C MET A 273 -14.38 -12.80 4.84
N ILE A 274 -13.24 -12.37 5.38
CA ILE A 274 -13.20 -11.32 6.42
C ILE A 274 -13.61 -9.99 5.80
N HIS A 275 -13.12 -9.71 4.61
CA HIS A 275 -13.48 -8.53 3.86
C HIS A 275 -15.00 -8.42 3.72
N ASN A 276 -15.67 -9.49 3.29
CA ASN A 276 -17.12 -9.52 3.18
C ASN A 276 -17.82 -9.32 4.54
N ILE A 277 -17.34 -9.92 5.61
CA ILE A 277 -17.91 -9.74 6.95
C ILE A 277 -17.76 -8.29 7.43
N PHE A 278 -16.57 -7.71 7.33
CA PHE A 278 -16.33 -6.35 7.80
C PHE A 278 -17.02 -5.31 6.94
N VAL A 279 -16.92 -5.42 5.63
CA VAL A 279 -17.52 -4.46 4.70
C VAL A 279 -19.03 -4.59 4.72
N MET A 280 -19.58 -5.81 4.62
CA MET A 280 -21.03 -6.03 4.66
C MET A 280 -21.62 -5.80 6.05
N GLY A 281 -20.87 -6.11 7.13
CA GLY A 281 -21.30 -5.82 8.49
C GLY A 281 -21.32 -4.33 8.81
N ALA A 282 -20.26 -3.60 8.48
CA ALA A 282 -20.22 -2.15 8.61
C ALA A 282 -21.29 -1.48 7.75
N MET A 283 -21.53 -1.97 6.53
CA MET A 283 -22.57 -1.47 5.65
C MET A 283 -23.97 -1.74 6.15
N ARG A 284 -24.27 -2.93 6.68
CA ARG A 284 -25.58 -3.17 7.30
C ARG A 284 -25.87 -2.16 8.40
N ASN A 285 -24.86 -1.79 9.18
CA ASN A 285 -25.01 -0.80 10.24
C ASN A 285 -25.21 0.62 9.68
N VAL A 286 -24.45 1.02 8.67
CA VAL A 286 -24.56 2.33 8.02
C VAL A 286 -25.85 2.43 7.20
N LEU A 287 -26.23 1.38 6.45
CA LEU A 287 -27.48 1.34 5.69
C LEU A 287 -28.73 1.20 6.57
N ASN A 288 -28.64 0.54 7.72
CA ASN A 288 -29.71 0.55 8.72
C ASN A 288 -29.90 1.93 9.38
N PHE A 289 -28.82 2.73 9.45
CA PHE A 289 -28.88 4.12 9.86
C PHE A 289 -29.51 5.02 8.77
N SER A 290 -29.34 4.66 7.49
CA SER A 290 -29.98 5.32 6.34
C SER A 290 -31.34 4.72 5.95
N ARG A 291 -32.06 4.12 6.87
CA ARG A 291 -33.31 3.37 6.67
C ARG A 291 -34.50 4.20 6.15
N TRP A 292 -34.24 5.35 5.60
CA TRP A 292 -35.18 6.19 4.88
C TRP A 292 -34.97 6.09 3.36
N GLY A 293 -35.47 5.02 2.74
CA GLY A 293 -35.68 4.95 1.29
C GLY A 293 -34.89 3.92 0.50
N GLY A 294 -35.50 2.80 0.20
CA GLY A 294 -35.41 2.24 -1.17
C GLY A 294 -34.36 1.19 -1.51
N ILE A 295 -33.43 0.77 -0.66
CA ILE A 295 -32.27 -0.08 -1.09
C ILE A 295 -32.47 -1.59 -0.76
N ARG A 296 -33.66 -2.12 -0.89
CA ARG A 296 -33.88 -3.57 -0.66
C ARG A 296 -33.63 -4.48 -1.87
N LYS A 297 -33.36 -3.93 -3.07
CA LYS A 297 -33.38 -4.73 -4.32
C LYS A 297 -32.05 -5.04 -4.98
N THR A 298 -30.91 -4.52 -4.51
CA THR A 298 -29.64 -4.63 -5.26
C THR A 298 -28.63 -5.63 -4.68
N LEU A 299 -28.86 -6.25 -3.54
CA LEU A 299 -27.91 -7.15 -2.88
C LEU A 299 -28.00 -8.62 -3.31
N SER A 300 -28.96 -9.00 -4.15
CA SER A 300 -29.10 -10.38 -4.65
C SER A 300 -28.53 -10.63 -6.05
N ALA A 301 -28.00 -9.62 -6.72
CA ALA A 301 -27.64 -9.70 -8.16
C ALA A 301 -26.13 -9.67 -8.46
N ASN A 302 -25.22 -9.65 -7.48
CA ASN A 302 -23.81 -9.33 -7.76
C ASN A 302 -22.78 -10.37 -7.30
N ASP A 303 -23.03 -11.66 -7.48
CA ASP A 303 -21.94 -12.65 -7.46
C ASP A 303 -20.97 -12.48 -8.66
N SER A 304 -21.41 -11.85 -9.74
CA SER A 304 -20.59 -11.54 -10.92
C SER A 304 -19.61 -10.36 -10.68
N TYR A 305 -19.88 -9.48 -9.73
CA TYR A 305 -19.04 -8.33 -9.43
C TYR A 305 -17.71 -8.74 -8.75
N TYR A 306 -17.72 -9.77 -7.94
CA TYR A 306 -16.50 -10.31 -7.32
C TYR A 306 -15.49 -10.86 -8.33
N ALA A 307 -15.97 -11.36 -9.48
CA ALA A 307 -15.11 -11.81 -10.57
C ALA A 307 -14.36 -10.64 -11.25
N TYR A 308 -14.96 -9.46 -11.33
CA TYR A 308 -14.37 -8.30 -12.01
C TYR A 308 -13.31 -7.58 -11.15
N VAL A 309 -13.51 -7.45 -9.85
CA VAL A 309 -12.57 -6.80 -8.91
C VAL A 309 -11.33 -7.66 -8.64
N TYR A 310 -11.42 -8.97 -8.82
CA TYR A 310 -10.30 -9.91 -8.64
C TYR A 310 -9.64 -10.35 -9.95
N ALA A 311 -10.17 -9.96 -11.10
CA ALA A 311 -9.61 -10.29 -12.42
C ALA A 311 -8.75 -9.16 -13.02
N ASN A 312 -8.77 -7.97 -12.45
CA ASN A 312 -7.90 -6.83 -12.77
C ASN A 312 -7.12 -6.44 -11.53
#